data_9838b31e2e9ddbe9d388b07670eb4e84
#
_entry.id   9838b31e2e9ddbe9d388b07670eb4e84
#
_cell.length_a   1.000
_cell.length_b   1.000
_cell.length_c   1.000
_cell.angle_alpha   90.00
_cell.angle_beta   90.00
_cell.angle_gamma   90.00
#
_symmetry.space_group_name_H-M   'P 1'
#
loop_
_entity.id
_entity.type
_entity.pdbx_description
1 polymer ?
#
loop_
_entity_poly.entity_id
_entity_poly.type
_entity_poly.pdbx_seq_one_letter_code
_entity_poly.pdbx_strand_id
1 'polypeptide(L)'
;VDSPRAVEATHVFKENMLECYDDETKALVEKGINPIDFPGLKLSITSEESKNINFDMTPKVIISAAGMCDAGRIRHHLKHNLWRPECSIVFAGYQAEGTLGRLLQDGAQTVKIFGEEIDVRAHIENIEGISGHADRDGLLTWISSFGKRPDYVFVVHGDEESCTAFADMLNT
;
A
#
# COMPACT_ATOMS: atom_id res chain seq x y z
N VAL A 1 -0.58 -2.72 13.15
CA VAL A 1 0.39 -2.61 12.05
C VAL A 1 1.42 -3.71 12.19
N ASP A 2 1.51 -4.60 11.19
CA ASP A 2 2.45 -5.72 11.16
C ASP A 2 3.49 -5.54 10.04
N SER A 3 4.32 -4.52 10.19
CA SER A 3 5.42 -4.20 9.29
C SER A 3 6.49 -3.42 10.06
N PRO A 4 7.67 -4.01 10.33
CA PRO A 4 8.74 -3.31 11.03
C PRO A 4 9.14 -1.99 10.36
N ARG A 5 9.20 -1.96 9.02
CA ARG A 5 9.52 -0.74 8.28
C ARG A 5 8.45 0.35 8.41
N ALA A 6 7.17 -0.03 8.45
CA ALA A 6 6.10 0.94 8.67
C ALA A 6 6.16 1.50 10.10
N VAL A 7 6.52 0.69 11.08
CA VAL A 7 6.74 1.13 12.46
C VAL A 7 7.88 2.12 12.53
N GLU A 8 9.02 1.84 11.89
CA GLU A 8 10.17 2.76 11.81
C GLU A 8 9.77 4.08 11.14
N ALA A 9 9.06 4.03 10.01
CA ALA A 9 8.55 5.22 9.35
C ALA A 9 7.64 6.04 10.28
N THR A 10 6.74 5.39 11.03
CA THR A 10 5.86 6.05 12.00
C THR A 10 6.66 6.80 13.06
N HIS A 11 7.79 6.25 13.54
CA HIS A 11 8.67 6.95 14.46
C HIS A 11 9.29 8.20 13.84
N VAL A 12 9.77 8.10 12.60
CA VAL A 12 10.32 9.26 11.87
C VAL A 12 9.25 10.36 11.71
N PHE A 13 8.02 10.00 11.36
CA PHE A 13 6.92 10.96 11.27
C PHE A 13 6.64 11.64 12.62
N LYS A 14 6.66 10.87 13.72
CA LYS A 14 6.45 11.43 15.08
C LYS A 14 7.55 12.41 15.49
N GLU A 15 8.79 12.12 15.16
CA GLU A 15 9.94 12.99 15.49
C GLU A 15 9.93 14.31 14.71
N ASN A 16 9.34 14.32 13.51
CA ASN A 16 9.35 15.46 12.60
C ASN A 16 7.98 16.14 12.44
N MET A 17 7.04 15.91 13.35
CA MET A 17 5.66 16.44 13.26
C MET A 17 5.62 17.95 13.08
N LEU A 18 6.40 18.70 13.85
CA LEU A 18 6.37 20.17 13.85
C LEU A 18 6.83 20.78 12.52
N GLU A 19 7.75 20.11 11.84
CA GLU A 19 8.34 20.60 10.60
C GLU A 19 7.58 20.14 9.37
N CYS A 20 7.11 18.86 9.38
CA CYS A 20 6.63 18.18 8.19
C CYS A 20 5.10 18.07 8.09
N TYR A 21 4.37 18.23 9.19
CA TYR A 21 2.92 18.19 9.14
C TYR A 21 2.33 19.49 8.59
N ASP A 22 1.23 19.38 7.84
CA ASP A 22 0.45 20.53 7.44
C ASP A 22 -0.25 21.20 8.64
N ASP A 23 -0.78 22.39 8.41
CA ASP A 23 -1.38 23.18 9.49
C ASP A 23 -2.64 22.51 10.05
N GLU A 24 -3.40 21.77 9.23
CA GLU A 24 -4.59 21.05 9.66
C GLU A 24 -4.20 19.91 10.62
N THR A 25 -3.21 19.12 10.26
CA THR A 25 -2.71 18.02 11.11
C THR A 25 -2.08 18.55 12.40
N LYS A 26 -1.33 19.66 12.33
CA LYS A 26 -0.79 20.33 13.52
C LYS A 26 -1.89 20.76 14.48
N ALA A 27 -2.97 21.37 13.96
CA ALA A 27 -4.11 21.77 14.77
C ALA A 27 -4.85 20.59 15.42
N LEU A 28 -4.84 19.40 14.81
CA LEU A 28 -5.37 18.18 15.42
C LEU A 28 -4.46 17.70 16.56
N VAL A 29 -3.16 17.69 16.35
CA VAL A 29 -2.17 17.31 17.38
C VAL A 29 -2.23 18.24 18.61
N GLU A 30 -2.39 19.55 18.40
CA GLU A 30 -2.58 20.51 19.48
C GLU A 30 -3.85 20.25 20.32
N LYS A 31 -4.89 19.68 19.71
CA LYS A 31 -6.11 19.22 20.39
C LYS A 31 -5.97 17.85 21.06
N GLY A 32 -4.76 17.26 21.03
CA GLY A 32 -4.49 15.95 21.60
C GLY A 32 -4.90 14.77 20.69
N ILE A 33 -5.22 15.02 19.41
CA ILE A 33 -5.57 14.01 18.42
C ILE A 33 -4.33 13.72 17.57
N ASN A 34 -3.73 12.56 17.76
CA ASN A 34 -2.61 12.13 16.92
C ASN A 34 -3.12 11.14 15.85
N PRO A 35 -3.10 11.48 14.55
CA PRO A 35 -3.64 10.62 13.48
C PRO A 35 -2.85 9.33 13.27
N ILE A 36 -1.60 9.26 13.71
CA ILE A 36 -0.74 8.09 13.59
C ILE A 36 -0.47 7.38 14.93
N ASP A 37 -1.14 7.78 16.00
CA ASP A 37 -1.05 7.15 17.32
C ASP A 37 -2.37 7.34 18.08
N PHE A 38 -3.23 6.36 18.00
CA PHE A 38 -4.60 6.42 18.52
C PHE A 38 -4.92 5.18 19.38
N PRO A 39 -5.90 5.27 20.28
CA PRO A 39 -6.32 4.12 21.08
C PRO A 39 -6.72 2.94 20.19
N GLY A 40 -6.16 1.77 20.46
CA GLY A 40 -6.39 0.55 19.68
C GLY A 40 -5.35 0.28 18.60
N LEU A 41 -4.46 1.22 18.28
CA LEU A 41 -3.30 0.94 17.43
C LEU A 41 -2.36 -0.02 18.15
N LYS A 42 -2.07 -1.15 17.51
CA LYS A 42 -1.08 -2.13 17.98
C LYS A 42 0.01 -2.28 16.93
N LEU A 43 1.25 -2.24 17.37
CA LEU A 43 2.43 -2.42 16.53
C LEU A 43 3.00 -3.81 16.81
N SER A 44 3.23 -4.59 15.74
CA SER A 44 3.85 -5.90 15.80
C SER A 44 5.26 -5.81 15.22
N ILE A 45 6.26 -6.03 16.05
CA ILE A 45 7.68 -5.90 15.68
C ILE A 45 8.29 -7.29 15.47
N THR A 46 8.03 -8.21 16.38
CA THR A 46 8.62 -9.55 16.37
C THR A 46 7.85 -10.51 15.46
N SER A 47 8.52 -11.57 15.02
CA SER A 47 7.87 -12.64 14.25
C SER A 47 6.85 -13.42 15.06
N GLU A 48 7.01 -13.49 16.37
CA GLU A 48 6.08 -14.16 17.27
C GLU A 48 4.79 -13.36 17.41
N GLU A 49 4.90 -12.06 17.64
CA GLU A 49 3.72 -11.16 17.65
C GLU A 49 2.94 -11.25 16.33
N SER A 50 3.64 -11.23 15.19
CA SER A 50 3.05 -11.38 13.87
C SER A 50 2.28 -12.71 13.71
N LYS A 51 2.84 -13.82 14.18
CA LYS A 51 2.17 -15.13 14.15
C LYS A 51 0.91 -15.12 15.01
N ASN A 52 0.97 -14.53 16.20
CA ASN A 52 -0.14 -14.49 17.14
C ASN A 52 -1.35 -13.73 16.61
N ILE A 53 -1.15 -12.75 15.71
CA ILE A 53 -2.25 -12.04 15.04
C ILE A 53 -3.17 -13.03 14.30
N ASN A 54 -2.62 -14.05 13.66
CA ASN A 54 -3.40 -15.02 12.87
C ASN A 54 -4.23 -15.99 13.72
N PHE A 55 -3.90 -16.16 15.00
CA PHE A 55 -4.63 -17.01 15.93
C PHE A 55 -5.64 -16.23 16.79
N ASP A 56 -5.53 -14.93 16.84
CA ASP A 56 -6.49 -14.07 17.53
C ASP A 56 -7.70 -13.79 16.64
N MET A 57 -8.84 -14.34 16.96
CA MET A 57 -10.10 -14.23 16.20
C MET A 57 -10.87 -12.94 16.46
N THR A 58 -10.39 -12.06 17.33
CA THR A 58 -11.01 -10.75 17.55
C THR A 58 -11.00 -9.94 16.25
N PRO A 59 -12.13 -9.32 15.84
CA PRO A 59 -12.17 -8.47 14.65
C PRO A 59 -11.13 -7.35 14.70
N LYS A 60 -10.36 -7.21 13.63
CA LYS A 60 -9.26 -6.23 13.55
C LYS A 60 -8.93 -5.88 12.11
N VAL A 61 -8.28 -4.75 11.95
CA VAL A 61 -7.63 -4.37 10.68
C VAL A 61 -6.14 -4.68 10.80
N ILE A 62 -5.59 -5.41 9.83
CA ILE A 62 -4.17 -5.74 9.75
C ILE A 62 -3.57 -4.93 8.60
N ILE A 63 -2.63 -4.04 8.93
CA ILE A 63 -1.86 -3.29 7.93
C ILE A 63 -0.49 -3.93 7.84
N SER A 64 -0.17 -4.52 6.69
CA SER A 64 1.07 -5.26 6.49
C SER A 64 1.65 -5.02 5.09
N ALA A 65 2.95 -5.14 4.96
CA ALA A 65 3.69 -5.07 3.70
C ALA A 65 4.12 -6.50 3.26
N ALA A 66 4.46 -6.72 2.00
CA ALA A 66 4.62 -5.83 0.87
C ALA A 66 3.29 -5.59 0.13
N GLY A 67 3.16 -4.39 -0.51
CA GLY A 67 1.91 -3.97 -1.14
C GLY A 67 1.41 -4.87 -2.27
N MET A 68 2.31 -5.54 -3.01
CA MET A 68 1.95 -6.46 -4.11
C MET A 68 1.80 -7.92 -3.68
N CYS A 69 1.86 -8.20 -2.39
CA CYS A 69 1.66 -9.52 -1.77
C CYS A 69 2.70 -10.60 -2.12
N ASP A 70 3.77 -10.28 -2.83
CA ASP A 70 4.80 -11.25 -3.26
C ASP A 70 5.84 -11.56 -2.19
N ALA A 71 5.95 -10.70 -1.19
CA ALA A 71 6.91 -10.83 -0.10
C ALA A 71 6.32 -10.33 1.22
N GLY A 72 7.06 -10.52 2.30
CA GLY A 72 6.73 -9.96 3.61
C GLY A 72 5.67 -10.73 4.38
N ARG A 73 5.28 -10.14 5.50
CA ARG A 73 4.34 -10.74 6.47
C ARG A 73 2.92 -10.87 5.93
N ILE A 74 2.53 -10.02 4.99
CA ILE A 74 1.22 -10.06 4.35
C ILE A 74 0.91 -11.45 3.78
N ARG A 75 1.90 -12.17 3.24
CA ARG A 75 1.69 -13.52 2.69
C ARG A 75 1.22 -14.52 3.75
N HIS A 76 1.70 -14.39 4.98
CA HIS A 76 1.22 -15.22 6.08
C HIS A 76 -0.22 -14.89 6.46
N HIS A 77 -0.56 -13.60 6.50
CA HIS A 77 -1.93 -13.17 6.76
C HIS A 77 -2.88 -13.62 5.66
N LEU A 78 -2.49 -13.51 4.39
CA LEU A 78 -3.27 -14.01 3.26
C LEU A 78 -3.49 -15.52 3.35
N LYS A 79 -2.44 -16.30 3.62
CA LYS A 79 -2.56 -17.76 3.79
C LYS A 79 -3.60 -18.14 4.86
N HIS A 80 -3.67 -17.40 5.94
CA HIS A 80 -4.57 -17.68 7.07
C HIS A 80 -5.99 -17.13 6.90
N ASN A 81 -6.20 -16.16 6.01
CA ASN A 81 -7.47 -15.42 5.94
C ASN A 81 -8.16 -15.42 4.57
N LEU A 82 -7.48 -15.75 3.45
CA LEU A 82 -8.10 -15.75 2.11
C LEU A 82 -9.26 -16.73 1.97
N TRP A 83 -9.21 -17.87 2.64
CA TRP A 83 -10.26 -18.89 2.58
C TRP A 83 -11.48 -18.57 3.46
N ARG A 84 -11.43 -17.49 4.23
CA ARG A 84 -12.47 -17.10 5.18
C ARG A 84 -13.40 -16.06 4.57
N PRO A 85 -14.69 -16.39 4.33
CA PRO A 85 -15.63 -15.47 3.69
C PRO A 85 -15.99 -14.24 4.54
N GLU A 86 -15.74 -14.27 5.85
CA GLU A 86 -15.94 -13.13 6.74
C GLU A 86 -14.78 -12.11 6.72
N CYS A 87 -13.70 -12.42 6.00
CA CYS A 87 -12.55 -11.53 5.87
C CYS A 87 -12.65 -10.68 4.58
N SER A 88 -12.03 -9.51 4.62
CA SER A 88 -11.82 -8.65 3.45
C SER A 88 -10.34 -8.37 3.28
N ILE A 89 -9.87 -8.43 2.04
CA ILE A 89 -8.54 -8.01 1.63
C ILE A 89 -8.69 -6.69 0.88
N VAL A 90 -8.07 -5.65 1.42
CA VAL A 90 -8.20 -4.29 0.88
C VAL A 90 -6.88 -3.86 0.27
N PHE A 91 -6.86 -3.63 -1.03
CA PHE A 91 -5.72 -3.08 -1.74
C PHE A 91 -5.79 -1.56 -1.74
N ALA A 92 -4.71 -0.93 -1.30
CA ALA A 92 -4.58 0.53 -1.19
C ALA A 92 -3.74 1.14 -2.31
N GLY A 93 -3.36 0.36 -3.32
CA GLY A 93 -2.50 0.83 -4.41
C GLY A 93 -2.45 -0.16 -5.57
N TYR A 94 -1.75 0.28 -6.61
CA TYR A 94 -1.55 -0.46 -7.84
C TYR A 94 -0.95 -1.85 -7.60
N GLN A 95 -1.43 -2.83 -8.36
CA GLN A 95 -0.91 -4.19 -8.38
C GLN A 95 -0.35 -4.51 -9.77
N ALA A 96 0.95 -4.77 -9.83
CA ALA A 96 1.64 -5.06 -11.09
C ALA A 96 1.24 -6.44 -11.63
N GLU A 97 1.23 -6.59 -12.94
CA GLU A 97 1.01 -7.87 -13.60
C GLU A 97 2.00 -8.94 -13.10
N GLY A 98 1.50 -10.16 -12.96
CA GLY A 98 2.27 -11.30 -12.48
C GLY A 98 2.43 -11.36 -10.95
N THR A 99 1.94 -10.38 -10.19
CA THR A 99 1.99 -10.40 -8.73
C THR A 99 0.81 -11.13 -8.11
N LEU A 100 0.97 -11.63 -6.89
CA LEU A 100 -0.13 -12.26 -6.15
C LEU A 100 -1.27 -11.27 -5.91
N GLY A 101 -0.96 -10.02 -5.61
CA GLY A 101 -1.97 -8.97 -5.43
C GLY A 101 -2.82 -8.76 -6.68
N ARG A 102 -2.20 -8.76 -7.87
CA ARG A 102 -2.90 -8.62 -9.15
C ARG A 102 -3.79 -9.83 -9.43
N LEU A 103 -3.33 -11.03 -9.19
CA LEU A 103 -4.15 -12.24 -9.33
C LEU A 103 -5.42 -12.18 -8.47
N LEU A 104 -5.29 -11.68 -7.25
CA LEU A 104 -6.45 -11.50 -6.35
C LEU A 104 -7.41 -10.44 -6.87
N GLN A 105 -6.91 -9.28 -7.34
CA GLN A 105 -7.73 -8.23 -7.94
C GLN A 105 -8.47 -8.69 -9.21
N ASP A 106 -7.82 -9.52 -10.02
CA ASP A 106 -8.41 -10.10 -11.24
C ASP A 106 -9.42 -11.22 -10.95
N GLY A 107 -9.68 -11.55 -9.68
CA GLY A 107 -10.73 -12.47 -9.27
C GLY A 107 -10.32 -13.95 -9.27
N ALA A 108 -9.04 -14.27 -9.08
CA ALA A 108 -8.58 -15.64 -8.94
C ALA A 108 -9.36 -16.37 -7.83
N GLN A 109 -9.88 -17.56 -8.13
CA GLN A 109 -10.63 -18.38 -7.17
C GLN A 109 -9.73 -19.20 -6.26
N THR A 110 -8.50 -19.46 -6.70
CA THR A 110 -7.44 -20.13 -5.95
C THR A 110 -6.12 -19.46 -6.23
N VAL A 111 -5.25 -19.39 -5.24
CA VAL A 111 -3.88 -18.88 -5.39
C VAL A 111 -2.90 -19.78 -4.67
N LYS A 112 -1.63 -19.77 -5.09
CA LYS A 112 -0.58 -20.56 -4.46
C LYS A 112 0.27 -19.69 -3.53
N ILE A 113 0.25 -19.99 -2.23
CA ILE A 113 1.04 -19.28 -1.21
C ILE A 113 1.92 -20.29 -0.47
N PHE A 114 3.23 -20.08 -0.46
CA PHE A 114 4.23 -21.00 0.13
C PHE A 114 4.10 -22.44 -0.36
N GLY A 115 3.72 -22.63 -1.63
CA GLY A 115 3.57 -23.95 -2.24
C GLY A 115 2.21 -24.62 -2.00
N GLU A 116 1.33 -24.06 -1.17
CA GLU A 116 0.00 -24.58 -0.90
C GLU A 116 -1.05 -23.81 -1.72
N GLU A 117 -2.07 -24.52 -2.24
CA GLU A 117 -3.25 -23.91 -2.86
C GLU A 117 -4.21 -23.42 -1.78
N ILE A 118 -4.63 -22.16 -1.90
CA ILE A 118 -5.55 -21.49 -1.00
C ILE A 118 -6.75 -20.99 -1.77
N ASP A 119 -7.94 -21.40 -1.37
CA ASP A 119 -9.20 -20.87 -1.91
C ASP A 119 -9.33 -19.37 -1.58
N VAL A 120 -9.82 -18.60 -2.53
CA VAL A 120 -10.12 -17.17 -2.32
C VAL A 120 -11.63 -17.04 -2.08
N ARG A 121 -12.00 -16.92 -0.82
CA ARG A 121 -13.39 -16.72 -0.36
C ARG A 121 -13.58 -15.39 0.34
N ALA A 122 -12.49 -14.76 0.75
CA ALA A 122 -12.50 -13.42 1.32
C ALA A 122 -12.96 -12.40 0.26
N HIS A 123 -13.58 -11.33 0.71
CA HIS A 123 -13.91 -10.20 -0.15
C HIS A 123 -12.64 -9.49 -0.59
N ILE A 124 -12.55 -9.16 -1.87
CA ILE A 124 -11.42 -8.40 -2.44
C ILE A 124 -11.92 -7.00 -2.76
N GLU A 125 -11.31 -6.01 -2.14
CA GLU A 125 -11.70 -4.62 -2.22
C GLU A 125 -10.53 -3.74 -2.65
N ASN A 126 -10.80 -2.67 -3.38
CA ASN A 126 -9.80 -1.70 -3.82
C ASN A 126 -10.18 -0.30 -3.31
N ILE A 127 -9.24 0.40 -2.71
CA ILE A 127 -9.40 1.81 -2.35
C ILE A 127 -8.63 2.64 -3.38
N GLU A 128 -9.36 3.45 -4.11
CA GLU A 128 -8.78 4.41 -5.05
C GLU A 128 -8.48 5.74 -4.37
N GLY A 129 -7.52 6.50 -4.92
CA GLY A 129 -7.27 7.89 -4.53
C GLY A 129 -6.37 8.09 -3.31
N ILE A 130 -5.80 7.03 -2.71
CA ILE A 130 -4.83 7.17 -1.61
C ILE A 130 -3.37 6.95 -2.05
N SER A 131 -3.11 6.92 -3.36
CA SER A 131 -1.76 6.85 -3.90
C SER A 131 -1.02 8.15 -3.65
N GLY A 132 0.25 8.06 -3.19
CA GLY A 132 1.16 9.19 -3.10
C GLY A 132 1.86 9.53 -4.44
N HIS A 133 1.60 8.76 -5.50
CA HIS A 133 2.16 9.02 -6.83
C HIS A 133 1.37 10.12 -7.54
N ALA A 134 2.08 10.95 -8.31
CA ALA A 134 1.42 11.90 -9.19
C ALA A 134 0.64 11.17 -10.29
N ASP A 135 -0.53 11.68 -10.59
CA ASP A 135 -1.29 11.25 -11.76
C ASP A 135 -0.70 11.83 -13.06
N ARG A 136 -1.33 11.51 -14.19
CA ARG A 136 -0.93 12.01 -15.51
C ARG A 136 -0.77 13.53 -15.54
N ASP A 137 -1.74 14.24 -15.00
CA ASP A 137 -1.78 15.69 -15.06
C ASP A 137 -0.75 16.33 -14.13
N GLY A 138 -0.49 15.72 -12.98
CA GLY A 138 0.59 16.07 -12.07
C GLY A 138 1.98 15.87 -12.72
N LEU A 139 2.19 14.77 -13.43
CA LEU A 139 3.44 14.51 -14.17
C LEU A 139 3.64 15.50 -15.31
N LEU A 140 2.59 15.85 -16.07
CA LEU A 140 2.65 16.86 -17.12
C LEU A 140 2.95 18.24 -16.55
N THR A 141 2.33 18.59 -15.45
CA THR A 141 2.59 19.86 -14.73
C THR A 141 4.05 19.93 -14.27
N TRP A 142 4.56 18.83 -13.69
CA TRP A 142 5.94 18.76 -13.24
C TRP A 142 6.93 18.95 -14.38
N ILE A 143 6.80 18.20 -15.49
CA ILE A 143 7.73 18.31 -16.61
C ILE A 143 7.61 19.68 -17.33
N SER A 144 6.40 20.27 -17.36
CA SER A 144 6.16 21.60 -17.94
C SER A 144 6.75 22.73 -17.10
N SER A 145 7.05 22.49 -15.82
CA SER A 145 7.69 23.48 -14.93
C SER A 145 9.18 23.67 -15.20
N PHE A 146 9.79 22.85 -16.06
CA PHE A 146 11.19 23.00 -16.40
C PHE A 146 11.42 24.27 -17.24
N GLY A 147 12.36 25.09 -16.84
CA GLY A 147 12.65 26.35 -17.54
C GLY A 147 13.23 26.18 -18.97
N LYS A 148 13.68 24.98 -19.31
CA LYS A 148 14.14 24.57 -20.61
C LYS A 148 13.65 23.15 -20.91
N ARG A 149 13.19 22.92 -22.15
CA ARG A 149 12.79 21.58 -22.60
C ARG A 149 13.99 20.62 -22.47
N PRO A 150 13.83 19.46 -21.79
CA PRO A 150 14.87 18.43 -21.73
C PRO A 150 15.20 17.89 -23.14
N ASP A 151 16.46 17.57 -23.39
CA ASP A 151 16.85 16.94 -24.62
C ASP A 151 16.34 15.48 -24.72
N TYR A 152 16.21 14.83 -23.61
CA TYR A 152 15.70 13.44 -23.50
C TYR A 152 14.80 13.30 -22.27
N VAL A 153 13.70 12.54 -22.44
CA VAL A 153 12.80 12.14 -21.36
C VAL A 153 12.63 10.63 -21.40
N PHE A 154 12.92 9.96 -20.29
CA PHE A 154 12.75 8.52 -20.16
C PHE A 154 11.51 8.24 -19.30
N VAL A 155 10.50 7.60 -19.88
CA VAL A 155 9.30 7.17 -19.16
C VAL A 155 9.55 5.76 -18.65
N VAL A 156 9.52 5.59 -17.33
CA VAL A 156 9.86 4.34 -16.66
C VAL A 156 8.88 4.05 -15.52
N HIS A 157 8.89 2.83 -15.02
CA HIS A 157 8.11 2.43 -13.84
C HIS A 157 6.59 2.37 -14.05
N GLY A 158 6.16 2.04 -15.27
CA GLY A 158 4.77 1.74 -15.61
C GLY A 158 4.70 0.48 -16.47
N ASP A 159 3.49 0.03 -16.75
CA ASP A 159 3.25 -0.97 -17.79
C ASP A 159 3.53 -0.38 -19.18
N GLU A 160 3.70 -1.26 -20.17
CA GLU A 160 4.08 -0.85 -21.53
C GLU A 160 3.06 0.11 -22.16
N GLU A 161 1.77 -0.15 -21.97
CA GLU A 161 0.69 0.67 -22.53
C GLU A 161 0.72 2.09 -21.94
N SER A 162 0.78 2.20 -20.61
CA SER A 162 0.83 3.47 -19.88
C SER A 162 2.09 4.27 -20.22
N CYS A 163 3.26 3.61 -20.25
CA CYS A 163 4.51 4.26 -20.59
C CYS A 163 4.51 4.79 -22.03
N THR A 164 4.00 4.00 -22.98
CA THR A 164 3.91 4.40 -24.40
C THR A 164 2.94 5.55 -24.58
N ALA A 165 1.74 5.47 -24.01
CA ALA A 165 0.74 6.52 -24.07
C ALA A 165 1.25 7.85 -23.49
N PHE A 166 1.97 7.80 -22.36
CA PHE A 166 2.54 9.00 -21.78
C PHE A 166 3.71 9.56 -22.59
N ALA A 167 4.58 8.71 -23.15
CA ALA A 167 5.66 9.13 -24.03
C ALA A 167 5.14 9.82 -25.32
N ASP A 168 4.08 9.28 -25.92
CA ASP A 168 3.43 9.89 -27.08
C ASP A 168 2.85 11.27 -26.74
N MET A 169 2.27 11.42 -25.57
CA MET A 169 1.72 12.69 -25.10
C MET A 169 2.80 13.76 -24.89
N LEU A 170 4.02 13.36 -24.47
CA LEU A 170 5.15 14.27 -24.30
C LEU A 170 5.77 14.72 -25.64
N ASN A 171 5.50 14.01 -26.72
CA ASN A 171 5.99 14.35 -28.08
C ASN A 171 5.08 15.31 -28.84
N THR A 172 3.89 15.59 -28.34
CA THR A 172 2.96 16.57 -28.92
C THR A 172 3.19 17.96 -28.34
#